data_6e1ed2b961169f780a47ef328a4a3937
#
_entry.id   6e1ed2b961169f780a47ef328a4a3937
#
_cell.length_a   1.000
_cell.length_b   1.000
_cell.length_c   1.000
_cell.angle_alpha   90.00
_cell.angle_beta   90.00
_cell.angle_gamma   90.00
#
_symmetry.space_group_name_H-M   'P 1'
#
loop_
_entity.id
_entity.type
_entity.pdbx_description
1 polymer ?
#
loop_
_entity_poly.entity_id
_entity_poly.type
_entity_poly.pdbx_seq_one_letter_code
_entity_poly.pdbx_strand_id
1 'polypeptide(L)'
;DLDPQGSSSEWLNERPLNKSKIRGSTKFQKPLKKSKNTVVIYDVPAAVYGSRLDTYIKKADMIVVPVMPSPIDIKAAKEFLNNLRSMGPVIRNKIKVGLVANRARANTNIFLELDTYLVREKGLKYITAFRDNTNYIKSARSGLGIFEMGESITAQDREEWRPLVKWLEL
;
A
#
# COMPACT_ATOMS: atom_id res chain seq x y z
N ASP A 1 -12.14 -3.60 -1.71
CA ASP A 1 -11.46 -4.85 -1.34
C ASP A 1 -11.66 -5.86 -2.47
N LEU A 2 -10.60 -6.18 -3.19
CA LEU A 2 -10.62 -7.09 -4.34
C LEU A 2 -9.88 -8.39 -4.03
N ASP A 3 -9.30 -8.47 -2.83
CA ASP A 3 -8.68 -9.69 -2.35
C ASP A 3 -9.75 -10.68 -1.85
N PRO A 4 -9.76 -11.93 -2.34
CA PRO A 4 -10.66 -12.96 -1.82
C PRO A 4 -10.55 -13.22 -0.31
N GLN A 5 -9.43 -12.87 0.32
CA GLN A 5 -9.26 -12.97 1.78
C GLN A 5 -10.16 -11.98 2.54
N GLY A 6 -10.53 -10.85 1.93
CA GLY A 6 -11.49 -9.91 2.49
C GLY A 6 -10.99 -9.10 3.69
N SER A 7 -9.68 -9.03 3.93
CA SER A 7 -9.12 -8.39 5.13
C SER A 7 -9.49 -6.92 5.30
N SER A 8 -9.54 -6.15 4.22
CA SER A 8 -9.97 -4.76 4.26
C SER A 8 -11.46 -4.61 4.55
N SER A 9 -12.28 -5.55 4.10
CA SER A 9 -13.71 -5.60 4.41
C SER A 9 -13.96 -5.97 5.86
N GLU A 10 -13.23 -6.93 6.41
CA GLU A 10 -13.27 -7.29 7.83
C GLU A 10 -12.87 -6.10 8.71
N TRP A 11 -11.78 -5.41 8.35
CA TRP A 11 -11.38 -4.19 9.04
C TRP A 11 -12.47 -3.12 9.07
N LEU A 12 -13.19 -2.94 7.97
CA LEU A 12 -14.33 -2.01 7.91
C LEU A 12 -15.49 -2.42 8.81
N ASN A 13 -15.75 -3.72 8.98
CA ASN A 13 -16.81 -4.23 9.86
C ASN A 13 -16.49 -3.95 11.34
N GLU A 14 -15.21 -3.97 11.72
CA GLU A 14 -14.77 -3.65 13.08
C GLU A 14 -14.72 -2.14 13.37
N ARG A 15 -14.92 -1.29 12.34
CA ARG A 15 -14.76 0.15 12.47
C ARG A 15 -15.80 0.79 13.38
N PRO A 16 -15.40 1.55 14.43
CA PRO A 16 -16.30 2.18 15.35
C PRO A 16 -17.21 3.24 14.68
N LEU A 17 -18.48 3.27 15.06
CA LEU A 17 -19.49 4.18 14.48
C LEU A 17 -19.19 5.67 14.69
N ASN A 18 -18.40 6.00 15.71
CA ASN A 18 -17.99 7.38 16.01
C ASN A 18 -16.77 7.87 15.20
N LYS A 19 -16.25 7.03 14.30
CA LYS A 19 -15.15 7.39 13.39
C LYS A 19 -15.66 7.80 12.02
N SER A 20 -14.81 8.50 11.27
CA SER A 20 -15.13 8.91 9.90
C SER A 20 -15.60 7.73 9.06
N LYS A 21 -16.73 7.89 8.38
CA LYS A 21 -17.34 6.82 7.60
C LYS A 21 -16.52 6.53 6.33
N ILE A 22 -16.13 5.30 6.17
CA ILE A 22 -15.48 4.77 4.97
C ILE A 22 -16.46 3.82 4.27
N ARG A 23 -16.61 3.94 2.96
CA ARG A 23 -17.46 3.06 2.16
C ARG A 23 -16.62 1.94 1.59
N GLY A 24 -16.97 0.69 1.86
CA GLY A 24 -16.34 -0.50 1.29
C GLY A 24 -17.17 -1.13 0.17
N SER A 25 -16.48 -1.82 -0.73
CA SER A 25 -17.09 -2.66 -1.77
C SER A 25 -16.14 -3.79 -2.14
N THR A 26 -16.68 -4.97 -2.37
CA THR A 26 -15.94 -6.14 -2.88
C THR A 26 -15.99 -6.24 -4.41
N LYS A 27 -16.65 -5.30 -5.07
CA LYS A 27 -16.77 -5.26 -6.52
C LYS A 27 -15.93 -4.15 -7.10
N PHE A 28 -15.18 -4.47 -8.16
CA PHE A 28 -14.46 -3.46 -8.93
C PHE A 28 -15.47 -2.55 -9.64
N GLN A 29 -15.77 -1.43 -9.02
CA GLN A 29 -16.70 -0.44 -9.56
C GLN A 29 -15.93 0.73 -10.17
N LYS A 30 -16.52 1.35 -11.20
CA LYS A 30 -16.06 2.69 -11.59
C LYS A 30 -16.20 3.61 -10.37
N PRO A 31 -15.21 4.45 -10.03
CA PRO A 31 -15.38 5.42 -8.97
C PRO A 31 -16.66 6.22 -9.23
N LEU A 32 -17.51 6.29 -8.21
CA LEU A 32 -18.59 7.27 -8.17
C LEU A 32 -17.98 8.61 -8.54
N LYS A 33 -18.66 9.41 -9.39
CA LYS A 33 -18.20 10.68 -9.97
C LYS A 33 -17.04 11.30 -9.17
N LYS A 34 -15.85 11.46 -9.80
CA LYS A 34 -14.65 12.05 -9.16
C LYS A 34 -15.04 13.38 -8.51
N SER A 35 -15.32 13.37 -7.23
CA SER A 35 -15.30 14.56 -6.42
C SER A 35 -13.83 14.86 -6.12
N LYS A 36 -13.43 16.13 -6.14
CA LYS A 36 -12.04 16.54 -5.82
C LYS A 36 -11.55 16.01 -4.46
N ASN A 37 -12.46 15.61 -3.58
CA ASN A 37 -12.19 15.17 -2.22
C ASN A 37 -12.45 13.66 -2.00
N THR A 38 -12.51 12.86 -3.05
CA THR A 38 -12.76 11.42 -2.92
C THR A 38 -11.53 10.63 -3.31
N VAL A 39 -10.99 9.86 -2.36
CA VAL A 39 -9.93 8.88 -2.59
C VAL A 39 -10.55 7.51 -2.69
N VAL A 40 -10.17 6.74 -3.70
CA VAL A 40 -10.58 5.34 -3.86
C VAL A 40 -9.34 4.46 -3.75
N ILE A 41 -9.33 3.58 -2.78
CA ILE A 41 -8.24 2.62 -2.57
C ILE A 41 -8.71 1.26 -3.08
N TYR A 42 -7.94 0.65 -3.96
CA TYR A 42 -8.13 -0.72 -4.41
C TYR A 42 -7.13 -1.61 -3.68
N ASP A 43 -7.63 -2.43 -2.77
CA ASP A 43 -6.86 -3.52 -2.16
C ASP A 43 -6.88 -4.70 -3.11
N VAL A 44 -5.74 -4.98 -3.71
CA VAL A 44 -5.58 -5.93 -4.83
C VAL A 44 -4.76 -7.13 -4.35
N PRO A 45 -5.18 -8.37 -4.66
CA PRO A 45 -4.43 -9.57 -4.27
C PRO A 45 -2.99 -9.56 -4.76
N ALA A 46 -2.08 -10.13 -3.96
CA ALA A 46 -0.65 -10.18 -4.26
C ALA A 46 -0.30 -10.90 -5.59
N ALA A 47 -1.10 -11.87 -6.02
CA ALA A 47 -0.82 -12.70 -7.18
C ALA A 47 -1.69 -12.35 -8.39
N VAL A 48 -1.88 -11.07 -8.69
CA VAL A 48 -2.62 -10.64 -9.88
C VAL A 48 -1.66 -10.36 -11.02
N TYR A 49 -1.87 -11.07 -12.13
CA TYR A 49 -1.09 -10.95 -13.36
C TYR A 49 -1.99 -10.83 -14.59
N GLY A 50 -1.40 -10.47 -15.73
CA GLY A 50 -2.05 -10.43 -17.03
C GLY A 50 -3.18 -9.39 -17.11
N SER A 51 -4.25 -9.72 -17.82
CA SER A 51 -5.34 -8.80 -18.16
C SER A 51 -6.08 -8.21 -16.95
N ARG A 52 -6.11 -8.90 -15.81
CA ARG A 52 -6.68 -8.37 -14.56
C ARG A 52 -5.82 -7.23 -14.01
N LEU A 53 -4.50 -7.45 -13.95
CA LEU A 53 -3.57 -6.40 -13.50
C LEU A 53 -3.65 -5.19 -14.42
N ASP A 54 -3.67 -5.39 -15.74
CA ASP A 54 -3.85 -4.32 -16.72
C ASP A 54 -5.11 -3.49 -16.47
N THR A 55 -6.20 -4.15 -16.09
CA THR A 55 -7.47 -3.48 -15.81
C THR A 55 -7.38 -2.59 -14.59
N TYR A 56 -6.71 -3.03 -13.52
CA TYR A 56 -6.51 -2.23 -12.30
C TYR A 56 -5.57 -1.06 -12.56
N ILE A 57 -4.44 -1.32 -13.22
CA ILE A 57 -3.44 -0.30 -13.53
C ILE A 57 -4.02 0.82 -14.40
N LYS A 58 -4.80 0.50 -15.43
CA LYS A 58 -5.44 1.52 -16.29
C LYS A 58 -6.39 2.47 -15.56
N LYS A 59 -6.82 2.12 -14.35
CA LYS A 59 -7.75 2.94 -13.54
C LYS A 59 -7.09 3.60 -12.34
N ALA A 60 -5.84 3.25 -12.05
CA ALA A 60 -5.09 3.85 -10.96
C ALA A 60 -4.47 5.18 -11.39
N ASP A 61 -4.49 6.15 -10.52
CA ASP A 61 -3.68 7.36 -10.63
C ASP A 61 -2.31 7.15 -9.97
N MET A 62 -2.28 6.33 -8.91
CA MET A 62 -1.07 5.98 -8.16
C MET A 62 -1.08 4.50 -7.76
N ILE A 63 0.08 3.90 -7.66
CA ILE A 63 0.27 2.51 -7.21
C ILE A 63 1.25 2.52 -6.05
N VAL A 64 0.88 1.91 -4.94
CA VAL A 64 1.78 1.64 -3.81
C VAL A 64 2.08 0.15 -3.79
N VAL A 65 3.36 -0.21 -3.79
CA VAL A 65 3.81 -1.59 -3.76
C VAL A 65 4.52 -1.85 -2.43
N PRO A 66 3.87 -2.52 -1.48
CA PRO A 66 4.51 -2.95 -0.24
C PRO A 66 5.35 -4.21 -0.49
N VAL A 67 6.59 -4.21 0.03
CA VAL A 67 7.50 -5.35 -0.06
C VAL A 67 7.98 -5.71 1.34
N MET A 68 7.85 -6.97 1.71
CA MET A 68 8.37 -7.46 2.98
C MET A 68 9.85 -7.85 2.90
N PRO A 69 10.63 -7.70 3.99
CA PRO A 69 12.02 -8.11 4.04
C PRO A 69 12.13 -9.65 4.17
N SER A 70 11.89 -10.35 3.08
CA SER A 70 12.16 -11.77 2.96
C SER A 70 12.70 -12.10 1.57
N PRO A 71 13.54 -13.14 1.39
CA PRO A 71 14.09 -13.50 0.09
C PRO A 71 13.00 -13.81 -0.96
N ILE A 72 11.90 -14.42 -0.53
CA ILE A 72 10.77 -14.79 -1.39
C ILE A 72 10.05 -13.52 -1.86
N ASP A 73 9.74 -12.59 -0.94
CA ASP A 73 9.03 -11.35 -1.26
C ASP A 73 9.89 -10.42 -2.12
N ILE A 74 11.19 -10.34 -1.87
CA ILE A 74 12.13 -9.55 -2.70
C ILE A 74 12.18 -10.12 -4.12
N LYS A 75 12.23 -11.45 -4.28
CA LYS A 75 12.20 -12.09 -5.59
C LYS A 75 10.88 -11.81 -6.33
N ALA A 76 9.76 -12.02 -5.66
CA ALA A 76 8.43 -11.74 -6.20
C ALA A 76 8.26 -10.26 -6.60
N ALA A 77 8.75 -9.34 -5.77
CA ALA A 77 8.76 -7.91 -6.08
C ALA A 77 9.59 -7.60 -7.34
N LYS A 78 10.78 -8.19 -7.50
CA LYS A 78 11.61 -8.01 -8.71
C LYS A 78 10.84 -8.40 -9.98
N GLU A 79 10.20 -9.54 -9.97
CA GLU A 79 9.41 -10.03 -11.11
C GLU A 79 8.21 -9.11 -11.39
N PHE A 80 7.47 -8.73 -10.35
CA PHE A 80 6.33 -7.84 -10.46
C PHE A 80 6.72 -6.45 -10.98
N LEU A 81 7.78 -5.85 -10.44
CA LEU A 81 8.22 -4.51 -10.84
C LEU A 81 8.75 -4.48 -12.27
N ASN A 82 9.38 -5.56 -12.75
CA ASN A 82 9.78 -5.68 -14.14
C ASN A 82 8.56 -5.71 -15.07
N ASN A 83 7.53 -6.48 -14.72
CA ASN A 83 6.27 -6.51 -15.46
C ASN A 83 5.58 -5.14 -15.44
N LEU A 84 5.52 -4.51 -14.28
CA LEU A 84 4.88 -3.20 -14.11
C LEU A 84 5.55 -2.12 -14.97
N ARG A 85 6.88 -2.11 -15.05
CA ARG A 85 7.64 -1.17 -15.89
C ARG A 85 7.38 -1.34 -17.38
N SER A 86 7.04 -2.54 -17.85
CA SER A 86 6.72 -2.79 -19.25
C SER A 86 5.33 -2.29 -19.65
N MET A 87 4.49 -1.91 -18.69
CA MET A 87 3.12 -1.48 -18.96
C MET A 87 3.06 -0.05 -19.50
N GLY A 88 2.32 0.14 -20.57
CA GLY A 88 2.23 1.42 -21.27
C GLY A 88 1.88 2.65 -20.41
N PRO A 89 0.94 2.58 -19.44
CA PRO A 89 0.64 3.72 -18.56
C PRO A 89 1.82 4.10 -17.64
N VAL A 90 2.61 3.13 -17.19
CA VAL A 90 3.80 3.34 -16.35
C VAL A 90 4.94 3.91 -17.19
N ILE A 91 5.21 3.33 -18.38
CA ILE A 91 6.23 3.83 -19.32
C ILE A 91 6.00 5.31 -19.66
N ARG A 92 4.76 5.71 -19.85
CA ARG A 92 4.39 7.08 -20.21
C ARG A 92 4.24 8.02 -19.00
N ASN A 93 4.69 7.61 -17.81
CA ASN A 93 4.57 8.37 -16.56
C ASN A 93 3.14 8.88 -16.25
N LYS A 94 2.13 8.17 -16.75
CA LYS A 94 0.72 8.51 -16.45
C LYS A 94 0.29 8.03 -15.07
N ILE A 95 1.04 7.10 -14.49
CA ILE A 95 0.78 6.50 -13.18
C ILE A 95 2.05 6.63 -12.34
N LYS A 96 1.94 7.21 -11.17
CA LYS A 96 3.03 7.27 -10.19
C LYS A 96 3.12 5.93 -9.46
N VAL A 97 4.31 5.37 -9.34
CA VAL A 97 4.55 4.12 -8.59
C VAL A 97 5.48 4.39 -7.43
N GLY A 98 5.00 4.07 -6.24
CA GLY A 98 5.74 4.20 -4.98
C GLY A 98 6.00 2.83 -4.35
N LEU A 99 7.22 2.63 -3.87
CA LEU A 99 7.64 1.43 -3.16
C LEU A 99 7.72 1.72 -1.67
N VAL A 100 7.28 0.78 -0.86
CA VAL A 100 7.42 0.85 0.59
C VAL A 100 7.95 -0.47 1.12
N ALA A 101 8.94 -0.43 2.02
CA ALA A 101 9.29 -1.59 2.80
C ALA A 101 8.25 -1.79 3.90
N ASN A 102 7.67 -2.98 4.01
CA ASN A 102 6.64 -3.27 4.99
C ASN A 102 7.14 -4.27 6.03
N ARG A 103 6.73 -4.12 7.29
CA ARG A 103 7.15 -4.95 8.42
C ARG A 103 8.68 -5.01 8.56
N ALA A 104 9.33 -3.88 8.38
CA ALA A 104 10.77 -3.75 8.47
C ALA A 104 11.23 -3.88 9.94
N ARG A 105 12.29 -4.67 10.14
CA ARG A 105 13.03 -4.73 11.42
C ARG A 105 14.38 -4.08 11.18
N ALA A 106 14.57 -2.88 11.71
CA ALA A 106 15.77 -2.09 11.51
C ALA A 106 17.08 -2.87 11.69
N ASN A 107 17.95 -3.13 11.92
CA ASN A 107 19.15 -3.89 12.24
C ASN A 107 19.16 -5.36 11.78
N THR A 108 18.39 -5.74 10.75
CA THR A 108 18.44 -7.08 10.17
C THR A 108 19.08 -7.05 8.77
N ASN A 109 19.92 -8.05 8.47
CA ASN A 109 20.57 -8.14 7.16
C ASN A 109 19.56 -8.19 6.02
N ILE A 110 18.45 -8.89 6.21
CA ILE A 110 17.42 -9.00 5.18
C ILE A 110 16.69 -7.67 4.91
N PHE A 111 16.52 -6.82 5.94
CA PHE A 111 15.99 -5.48 5.72
C PHE A 111 17.01 -4.59 4.98
N LEU A 112 18.29 -4.67 5.31
CA LEU A 112 19.35 -3.92 4.60
C LEU A 112 19.44 -4.36 3.12
N GLU A 113 19.23 -5.66 2.83
CA GLU A 113 19.16 -6.16 1.46
C GLU A 113 17.98 -5.56 0.71
N LEU A 114 16.77 -5.60 1.33
CA LEU A 114 15.56 -5.00 0.76
C LEU A 114 15.71 -3.50 0.54
N ASP A 115 16.18 -2.76 1.53
CA ASP A 115 16.38 -1.31 1.47
C ASP A 115 17.32 -0.93 0.32
N THR A 116 18.47 -1.62 0.25
CA THR A 116 19.43 -1.45 -0.85
C THR A 116 18.82 -1.74 -2.21
N TYR A 117 17.98 -2.76 -2.30
CA TYR A 117 17.28 -3.11 -3.51
C TYR A 117 16.29 -2.00 -3.92
N LEU A 118 15.42 -1.56 -2.99
CA LEU A 118 14.39 -0.57 -3.28
C LEU A 118 14.98 0.80 -3.65
N VAL A 119 16.07 1.21 -3.01
CA VAL A 119 16.78 2.46 -3.33
C VAL A 119 17.35 2.44 -4.76
N ARG A 120 17.79 1.27 -5.24
CA ARG A 120 18.38 1.12 -6.58
C ARG A 120 17.35 1.01 -7.71
N GLU A 121 16.09 0.87 -7.39
CA GLU A 121 15.02 0.69 -8.37
C GLU A 121 14.82 1.96 -9.21
N LYS A 122 15.31 1.96 -10.45
CA LYS A 122 15.24 3.10 -11.36
C LYS A 122 13.81 3.35 -11.86
N GLY A 123 13.39 4.61 -11.89
CA GLY A 123 12.08 5.03 -12.41
C GLY A 123 10.90 4.77 -11.46
N LEU A 124 11.17 4.19 -10.28
CA LEU A 124 10.17 3.97 -9.23
C LEU A 124 10.66 4.66 -7.95
N LYS A 125 9.74 5.19 -7.16
CA LYS A 125 10.12 5.95 -5.97
C LYS A 125 10.04 5.09 -4.72
N TYR A 126 11.16 4.81 -4.09
CA TYR A 126 11.15 4.29 -2.72
C TYR A 126 10.77 5.43 -1.76
N ILE A 127 9.70 5.25 -1.00
CA ILE A 127 9.06 6.31 -0.22
C ILE A 127 9.44 6.22 1.25
N THR A 128 9.26 5.06 1.85
CA THR A 128 9.44 4.86 3.29
C THR A 128 9.52 3.38 3.66
N ALA A 129 9.92 3.12 4.90
CA ALA A 129 9.83 1.80 5.52
C ALA A 129 8.86 1.86 6.71
N PHE A 130 7.93 0.93 6.79
CA PHE A 130 7.06 0.71 7.94
C PHE A 130 7.65 -0.40 8.80
N ARG A 131 7.85 -0.11 10.06
CA ARG A 131 8.40 -1.07 11.03
C ARG A 131 7.42 -2.21 11.33
N ASP A 132 7.95 -3.34 11.75
CA ASP A 132 7.16 -4.45 12.31
C ASP A 132 6.76 -4.10 13.74
N ASN A 133 5.50 -3.70 13.95
CA ASN A 133 5.00 -3.24 15.24
C ASN A 133 3.60 -3.77 15.54
N THR A 134 3.36 -4.12 16.80
CA THR A 134 2.07 -4.57 17.31
C THR A 134 0.96 -3.51 17.23
N ASN A 135 1.30 -2.23 17.08
CA ASN A 135 0.31 -1.17 16.88
C ASN A 135 -0.54 -1.41 15.63
N TYR A 136 0.06 -1.93 14.54
CA TYR A 136 -0.69 -2.32 13.34
C TYR A 136 -1.69 -3.44 13.59
N ILE A 137 -1.32 -4.42 14.42
CA ILE A 137 -2.24 -5.51 14.81
C ILE A 137 -3.39 -4.96 15.65
N LYS A 138 -3.09 -4.08 16.61
CA LYS A 138 -4.11 -3.45 17.46
C LYS A 138 -5.06 -2.57 16.65
N SER A 139 -4.52 -1.76 15.73
CA SER A 139 -5.34 -0.89 14.87
C SER A 139 -6.25 -1.73 13.97
N ALA A 140 -5.72 -2.79 13.36
CA ALA A 140 -6.49 -3.69 12.50
C ALA A 140 -7.66 -4.34 13.26
N ARG A 141 -7.42 -4.87 14.46
CA ARG A 141 -8.46 -5.49 15.31
C ARG A 141 -9.55 -4.51 15.76
N SER A 142 -9.25 -3.22 15.78
CA SER A 142 -10.18 -2.17 16.25
C SER A 142 -10.81 -1.39 15.10
N GLY A 143 -10.63 -1.78 13.87
CA GLY A 143 -11.11 -1.03 12.70
C GLY A 143 -10.58 0.40 12.60
N LEU A 144 -9.39 0.66 13.18
CA LEU A 144 -8.75 1.97 13.24
C LEU A 144 -7.55 2.06 12.30
N GLY A 145 -7.25 3.26 11.83
CA GLY A 145 -5.96 3.59 11.24
C GLY A 145 -4.97 4.05 12.31
N ILE A 146 -3.68 4.02 12.00
CA ILE A 146 -2.60 4.46 12.92
C ILE A 146 -2.81 5.90 13.43
N PHE A 147 -3.30 6.79 12.58
CA PHE A 147 -3.59 8.18 12.95
C PHE A 147 -4.83 8.36 13.85
N GLU A 148 -5.62 7.32 14.03
CA GLU A 148 -6.81 7.33 14.89
C GLU A 148 -6.56 6.75 16.28
N MET A 149 -5.39 6.15 16.48
CA MET A 149 -4.92 5.67 17.78
C MET A 149 -4.26 6.79 18.59
N GLY A 150 -3.98 6.54 19.88
CA GLY A 150 -3.29 7.49 20.74
C GLY A 150 -1.93 7.92 20.17
N GLU A 151 -1.70 9.24 20.10
CA GLU A 151 -0.51 9.79 19.45
C GLU A 151 0.79 9.37 20.14
N SER A 152 0.81 9.38 21.47
CA SER A 152 1.99 8.97 22.26
C SER A 152 2.45 7.54 21.95
N ILE A 153 1.50 6.63 21.61
CA ILE A 153 1.79 5.23 21.33
C ILE A 153 2.24 5.04 19.89
N THR A 154 1.75 5.88 18.98
CA THR A 154 1.94 5.74 17.53
C THR A 154 2.83 6.81 16.91
N ALA A 155 3.51 7.62 17.72
CA ALA A 155 4.33 8.75 17.22
C ALA A 155 5.32 8.32 16.14
N GLN A 156 6.10 7.29 16.39
CA GLN A 156 7.06 6.77 15.41
C GLN A 156 6.37 6.19 14.17
N ASP A 157 5.27 5.44 14.35
CA ASP A 157 4.52 4.87 13.22
C ASP A 157 3.98 6.00 12.32
N ARG A 158 3.48 7.09 12.92
CA ARG A 158 3.01 8.27 12.18
C ARG A 158 4.13 8.95 11.39
N GLU A 159 5.34 9.07 11.97
CA GLU A 159 6.50 9.62 11.27
C GLU A 159 6.86 8.79 10.02
N GLU A 160 6.80 7.46 10.14
CA GLU A 160 7.04 6.56 9.01
C GLU A 160 5.96 6.68 7.91
N TRP A 161 4.71 7.02 8.29
CA TRP A 161 3.61 7.23 7.34
C TRP A 161 3.65 8.59 6.63
N ARG A 162 4.21 9.64 7.25
CA ARG A 162 4.22 11.00 6.69
C ARG A 162 4.76 11.09 5.26
N PRO A 163 5.90 10.43 4.90
CA PRO A 163 6.40 10.46 3.54
C PRO A 163 5.39 9.89 2.51
N LEU A 164 4.68 8.82 2.87
CA LEU A 164 3.67 8.23 2.01
C LEU A 164 2.44 9.14 1.86
N VAL A 165 1.92 9.67 2.96
CA VAL A 165 0.78 10.61 2.94
C VAL A 165 1.10 11.82 2.08
N LYS A 166 2.30 12.41 2.25
CA LYS A 166 2.78 13.52 1.43
C LYS A 166 2.90 13.15 -0.06
N TRP A 167 3.38 11.96 -0.35
CA TRP A 167 3.53 11.49 -1.74
C TRP A 167 2.19 11.24 -2.42
N LEU A 168 1.19 10.78 -1.65
CA LEU A 168 -0.19 10.58 -2.12
C LEU A 168 -0.97 11.91 -2.27
N GLU A 169 -0.40 13.02 -1.81
CA GLU A 169 -1.04 14.34 -1.85
C GLU A 169 -2.35 14.40 -1.02
N LEU A 170 -2.36 13.68 0.12
CA LEU A 170 -3.49 13.57 1.07
C LEU A 170 -3.31 14.51 2.27
#